data_565a4df3b3b70d1b9a00c379cc5fcec1
#
_entry.id   565a4df3b3b70d1b9a00c379cc5fcec1
#
_cell.length_a   1.000
_cell.length_b   1.000
_cell.length_c   1.000
_cell.angle_alpha   90.00
_cell.angle_beta   90.00
_cell.angle_gamma   90.00
#
_symmetry.space_group_name_H-M   'P 1'
#
loop_
_entity.id
_entity.type
_entity.pdbx_description
1 polymer ?
#
loop_
_entity_poly.entity_id
_entity_poly.type
_entity_poly.pdbx_seq_one_letter_code
_entity_poly.pdbx_strand_id
1 'polypeptide(L)'
;MGRTTKTTDNYEARTVDIDIVYFNDLIFDSADLQIPHKELQNRKFVLVPLNDLIFDWKHPVLQKSTQELLMICHDESEIKQVDHIDLSKYDFAIGKIKFLAIEGNIGSGKTSLAEKIAQDFNAKSILERFADNAFLPKFYEDQLRYAFPLEMSFLVDRYSQLNQGLGQYNLFNDFIVADYYIYKSLIFAQVTLDTDEALLYRSIFDVMNKETTKPNLYVYLYQNTENLLQNIKKRGRTYEENIQSSYLDSINQSYSEFIKTLPQENVLILDVSSKDFVENHEDYLEVLKLINDKIKQIEN
;
A
#
# COMPACT_ATOMS: atom_id res chain seq x y z
N MET A 1 -7.52 -25.07 4.95
CA MET A 1 -7.85 -25.49 6.30
C MET A 1 -8.26 -24.24 7.07
N GLY A 2 -9.36 -24.21 7.76
CA GLY A 2 -9.91 -22.99 8.38
C GLY A 2 -11.10 -22.36 7.64
N ARG A 3 -11.84 -23.14 6.87
CA ARG A 3 -13.06 -22.68 6.20
C ARG A 3 -14.20 -22.62 7.22
N THR A 4 -14.58 -21.42 7.68
CA THR A 4 -15.85 -21.20 8.38
C THR A 4 -16.97 -21.06 7.36
N THR A 5 -18.12 -21.67 7.64
CA THR A 5 -19.33 -21.57 6.78
C THR A 5 -19.78 -20.11 6.69
N LYS A 6 -20.03 -19.62 5.46
CA LYS A 6 -20.57 -18.29 5.19
C LYS A 6 -21.87 -18.07 5.96
N THR A 7 -21.87 -17.04 6.82
CA THR A 7 -23.08 -16.60 7.55
C THR A 7 -23.60 -15.23 7.10
N THR A 8 -22.88 -14.51 6.24
CA THR A 8 -23.29 -13.19 5.71
C THR A 8 -22.69 -12.94 4.32
N ASP A 9 -23.33 -12.06 3.53
CA ASP A 9 -22.87 -11.68 2.17
C ASP A 9 -21.66 -10.73 2.16
N ASN A 10 -21.05 -10.44 3.29
CA ASN A 10 -19.87 -9.58 3.38
C ASN A 10 -18.57 -10.36 3.15
N TYR A 11 -17.61 -9.73 2.46
CA TYR A 11 -16.25 -10.23 2.27
C TYR A 11 -15.52 -10.20 3.62
N GLU A 12 -15.24 -11.39 4.18
CA GLU A 12 -14.34 -11.55 5.34
C GLU A 12 -12.94 -11.90 4.86
N ALA A 13 -11.92 -11.44 5.60
CA ALA A 13 -10.53 -11.81 5.36
C ALA A 13 -10.36 -13.34 5.42
N ARG A 14 -9.80 -13.95 4.38
CA ARG A 14 -9.61 -15.40 4.27
C ARG A 14 -8.14 -15.73 4.34
N THR A 15 -7.83 -16.90 4.91
CA THR A 15 -6.58 -17.59 4.61
C THR A 15 -6.52 -17.93 3.12
N VAL A 16 -5.32 -17.87 2.54
CA VAL A 16 -5.08 -18.16 1.12
C VAL A 16 -5.65 -19.53 0.76
N ASP A 17 -6.46 -19.58 -0.28
CA ASP A 17 -6.98 -20.81 -0.90
C ASP A 17 -6.08 -21.13 -2.11
N ILE A 18 -5.47 -22.29 -2.13
CA ILE A 18 -4.59 -22.71 -3.23
C ILE A 18 -5.28 -23.86 -3.95
N ASP A 19 -5.74 -23.59 -5.17
CA ASP A 19 -6.34 -24.60 -6.04
C ASP A 19 -5.26 -25.27 -6.89
N ILE A 20 -5.23 -26.62 -6.90
CA ILE A 20 -4.39 -27.41 -7.81
C ILE A 20 -5.18 -27.62 -9.11
N VAL A 21 -4.77 -26.93 -10.17
CA VAL A 21 -5.48 -26.97 -11.46
C VAL A 21 -5.22 -28.30 -12.18
N TYR A 22 -3.93 -28.65 -12.37
CA TYR A 22 -3.44 -29.90 -12.92
C TYR A 22 -2.25 -30.44 -12.12
N PHE A 23 -2.03 -31.73 -12.19
CA PHE A 23 -0.78 -32.36 -11.77
C PHE A 23 -0.40 -33.44 -12.80
N ASN A 24 0.27 -33.05 -13.88
CA ASN A 24 0.49 -33.88 -15.05
C ASN A 24 -0.85 -34.47 -15.53
N ASP A 25 -0.88 -35.73 -15.90
CA ASP A 25 -2.09 -36.47 -16.32
C ASP A 25 -2.83 -37.13 -15.15
N LEU A 26 -2.49 -36.79 -13.90
CA LEU A 26 -3.09 -37.37 -12.73
C LEU A 26 -4.59 -37.08 -12.66
N ILE A 27 -5.38 -38.13 -12.50
CA ILE A 27 -6.78 -38.05 -12.14
C ILE A 27 -6.90 -38.52 -10.69
N PHE A 28 -7.31 -37.62 -9.82
CA PHE A 28 -7.50 -37.88 -8.39
C PHE A 28 -8.82 -37.30 -7.93
N ASP A 29 -9.61 -38.08 -7.22
CA ASP A 29 -10.93 -37.69 -6.72
C ASP A 29 -11.12 -38.17 -5.29
N SER A 30 -11.27 -37.19 -4.38
CA SER A 30 -11.58 -37.43 -2.98
C SER A 30 -12.53 -36.33 -2.46
N ALA A 31 -13.03 -36.51 -1.24
CA ALA A 31 -13.91 -35.52 -0.61
C ALA A 31 -13.27 -34.12 -0.47
N ASP A 32 -11.93 -34.08 -0.30
CA ASP A 32 -11.18 -32.86 0.02
C ASP A 32 -10.36 -32.32 -1.15
N LEU A 33 -10.08 -33.13 -2.18
CA LEU A 33 -9.22 -32.77 -3.30
C LEU A 33 -9.64 -33.47 -4.58
N GLN A 34 -9.80 -32.69 -5.66
CA GLN A 34 -10.05 -33.19 -7.00
C GLN A 34 -9.03 -32.64 -7.99
N ILE A 35 -8.36 -33.51 -8.75
CA ILE A 35 -7.39 -33.17 -9.80
C ILE A 35 -7.79 -33.92 -11.08
N PRO A 36 -7.99 -33.24 -12.22
CA PRO A 36 -8.01 -31.78 -12.42
C PRO A 36 -9.07 -31.10 -11.56
N HIS A 37 -8.88 -29.81 -11.28
CA HIS A 37 -9.83 -29.03 -10.46
C HIS A 37 -11.22 -29.07 -11.06
N LYS A 38 -12.23 -29.44 -10.29
CA LYS A 38 -13.61 -29.74 -10.72
C LYS A 38 -14.29 -28.64 -11.53
N GLU A 39 -13.96 -27.37 -11.25
CA GLU A 39 -14.57 -26.18 -11.88
C GLU A 39 -13.68 -25.54 -12.95
N LEU A 40 -12.56 -26.14 -13.30
CA LEU A 40 -11.59 -25.56 -14.24
C LEU A 40 -12.23 -25.13 -15.55
N GLN A 41 -13.04 -26.02 -16.16
CA GLN A 41 -13.67 -25.79 -17.46
C GLN A 41 -14.77 -24.71 -17.43
N ASN A 42 -15.23 -24.34 -16.24
CA ASN A 42 -16.30 -23.35 -16.02
C ASN A 42 -15.78 -21.97 -15.59
N ARG A 43 -14.46 -21.81 -15.45
CA ARG A 43 -13.86 -20.59 -14.92
C ARG A 43 -12.95 -19.92 -15.95
N LYS A 44 -13.46 -18.89 -16.60
CA LYS A 44 -12.73 -18.16 -17.66
C LYS A 44 -11.45 -17.52 -17.13
N PHE A 45 -11.45 -17.00 -15.89
CA PHE A 45 -10.26 -16.42 -15.24
C PHE A 45 -9.13 -17.44 -15.01
N VAL A 46 -9.43 -18.75 -15.05
CA VAL A 46 -8.42 -19.84 -15.04
C VAL A 46 -8.03 -20.20 -16.47
N LEU A 47 -9.01 -20.37 -17.37
CA LEU A 47 -8.77 -20.84 -18.74
C LEU A 47 -7.99 -19.83 -19.60
N VAL A 48 -8.24 -18.52 -19.45
CA VAL A 48 -7.55 -17.50 -20.26
C VAL A 48 -6.03 -17.53 -20.02
N PRO A 49 -5.51 -17.35 -18.79
CA PRO A 49 -4.06 -17.41 -18.56
C PRO A 49 -3.48 -18.83 -18.80
N LEU A 50 -4.28 -19.87 -18.57
CA LEU A 50 -3.86 -21.23 -18.84
C LEU A 50 -3.67 -21.49 -20.35
N ASN A 51 -4.52 -20.89 -21.19
CA ASN A 51 -4.40 -20.97 -22.65
C ASN A 51 -3.12 -20.29 -23.17
N ASP A 52 -2.65 -19.23 -22.52
CA ASP A 52 -1.40 -18.58 -22.88
C ASP A 52 -0.17 -19.46 -22.56
N LEU A 53 -0.29 -20.34 -21.58
CA LEU A 53 0.80 -21.22 -21.12
C LEU A 53 0.79 -22.59 -21.81
N ILE A 54 -0.39 -23.21 -21.97
CA ILE A 54 -0.54 -24.61 -22.41
C ILE A 54 -1.79 -24.78 -23.29
N PHE A 55 -1.91 -24.04 -24.39
CA PHE A 55 -3.11 -23.98 -25.23
C PHE A 55 -3.54 -25.36 -25.78
N ASP A 56 -2.59 -26.24 -26.09
CA ASP A 56 -2.81 -27.56 -26.69
C ASP A 56 -2.86 -28.72 -25.67
N TRP A 57 -2.65 -28.43 -24.36
CA TRP A 57 -2.72 -29.43 -23.30
C TRP A 57 -4.12 -30.02 -23.20
N LYS A 58 -4.23 -31.34 -23.26
CA LYS A 58 -5.52 -32.02 -23.16
C LYS A 58 -5.88 -32.32 -21.72
N HIS A 59 -7.06 -31.86 -21.33
CA HIS A 59 -7.63 -32.17 -20.02
C HIS A 59 -7.76 -33.70 -19.85
N PRO A 60 -7.15 -34.34 -18.85
CA PRO A 60 -7.10 -35.80 -18.72
C PRO A 60 -8.46 -36.51 -18.75
N VAL A 61 -9.49 -35.86 -18.18
CA VAL A 61 -10.87 -36.41 -18.15
C VAL A 61 -11.68 -36.05 -19.37
N LEU A 62 -11.70 -34.73 -19.72
CA LEU A 62 -12.56 -34.21 -20.79
C LEU A 62 -12.00 -34.42 -22.19
N GLN A 63 -10.72 -34.78 -22.31
CA GLN A 63 -10.00 -35.02 -23.58
C GLN A 63 -10.04 -33.85 -24.56
N LYS A 64 -10.29 -32.63 -24.08
CA LYS A 64 -10.30 -31.37 -24.81
C LYS A 64 -9.07 -30.56 -24.48
N SER A 65 -8.53 -29.84 -25.46
CA SER A 65 -7.42 -28.91 -25.23
C SER A 65 -7.89 -27.71 -24.40
N THR A 66 -6.95 -26.97 -23.80
CA THR A 66 -7.25 -25.73 -23.05
C THR A 66 -7.97 -24.73 -23.96
N GLN A 67 -7.55 -24.61 -25.22
CA GLN A 67 -8.19 -23.76 -26.21
C GLN A 67 -9.63 -24.18 -26.48
N GLU A 68 -9.89 -25.47 -26.65
CA GLU A 68 -11.26 -25.99 -26.88
C GLU A 68 -12.15 -25.77 -25.65
N LEU A 69 -11.59 -25.92 -24.41
CA LEU A 69 -12.33 -25.64 -23.18
C LEU A 69 -12.66 -24.14 -23.06
N LEU A 70 -11.75 -23.25 -23.42
CA LEU A 70 -11.98 -21.82 -23.42
C LEU A 70 -13.07 -21.40 -24.42
N MET A 71 -13.13 -22.03 -25.61
CA MET A 71 -14.15 -21.75 -26.61
C MET A 71 -15.57 -22.15 -26.18
N ILE A 72 -15.69 -23.16 -25.32
CA ILE A 72 -17.02 -23.64 -24.85
C ILE A 72 -17.35 -23.13 -23.44
N CYS A 73 -16.49 -22.35 -22.83
CA CYS A 73 -16.70 -21.79 -21.49
C CYS A 73 -17.86 -20.77 -21.52
N HIS A 74 -18.83 -20.96 -20.62
CA HIS A 74 -20.00 -20.07 -20.51
C HIS A 74 -19.79 -18.91 -19.51
N ASP A 75 -18.62 -18.79 -18.92
CA ASP A 75 -18.28 -17.67 -18.02
C ASP A 75 -18.08 -16.40 -18.85
N GLU A 76 -18.99 -15.44 -18.68
CA GLU A 76 -18.98 -14.15 -19.39
C GLU A 76 -18.11 -13.08 -18.70
N SER A 77 -17.36 -13.45 -17.65
CA SER A 77 -16.48 -12.53 -16.93
C SER A 77 -15.48 -11.86 -17.88
N GLU A 78 -15.33 -10.55 -17.77
CA GLU A 78 -14.29 -9.82 -18.49
C GLU A 78 -12.94 -10.09 -17.84
N ILE A 79 -12.03 -10.72 -18.58
CA ILE A 79 -10.67 -10.98 -18.15
C ILE A 79 -9.75 -10.00 -18.87
N LYS A 80 -9.08 -9.16 -18.10
CA LYS A 80 -8.08 -8.22 -18.62
C LYS A 80 -6.70 -8.72 -18.26
N GLN A 81 -5.85 -8.85 -19.27
CA GLN A 81 -4.43 -8.97 -19.02
C GLN A 81 -3.95 -7.65 -18.43
N VAL A 82 -3.40 -7.71 -17.23
CA VAL A 82 -2.70 -6.57 -16.64
C VAL A 82 -1.27 -6.64 -17.16
N ASP A 83 -0.87 -5.64 -17.93
CA ASP A 83 0.53 -5.52 -18.35
C ASP A 83 1.37 -5.29 -17.09
N HIS A 84 1.99 -6.36 -16.60
CA HIS A 84 3.01 -6.23 -15.58
C HIS A 84 4.21 -5.50 -16.19
N ILE A 85 4.66 -4.45 -15.51
CA ILE A 85 5.97 -3.89 -15.82
C ILE A 85 6.96 -5.03 -15.65
N ASP A 86 7.67 -5.35 -16.74
CA ASP A 86 8.83 -6.21 -16.62
C ASP A 86 9.97 -5.41 -15.96
N LEU A 87 9.92 -5.36 -14.62
CA LEU A 87 10.91 -4.64 -13.81
C LEU A 87 12.31 -5.23 -13.96
N SER A 88 12.42 -6.47 -14.47
CA SER A 88 13.72 -7.10 -14.75
C SER A 88 14.57 -6.36 -15.78
N LYS A 89 13.93 -5.54 -16.64
CA LYS A 89 14.61 -4.67 -17.60
C LYS A 89 15.28 -3.46 -16.97
N TYR A 90 15.00 -3.18 -15.71
CA TYR A 90 15.54 -2.03 -15.00
C TYR A 90 16.44 -2.51 -13.85
N ASP A 91 17.61 -1.91 -13.73
CA ASP A 91 18.52 -2.13 -12.60
C ASP A 91 18.06 -1.28 -11.40
N PHE A 92 17.03 -1.77 -10.68
CA PHE A 92 16.54 -1.11 -9.48
C PHE A 92 17.35 -1.51 -8.25
N ALA A 93 17.85 -0.50 -7.53
CA ALA A 93 18.56 -0.66 -6.26
C ALA A 93 17.61 -0.63 -5.05
N ILE A 94 16.28 -0.59 -5.26
CA ILE A 94 15.31 -0.35 -4.19
C ILE A 94 15.36 -1.41 -3.08
N GLY A 95 15.68 -2.65 -3.41
CA GLY A 95 15.88 -3.74 -2.44
C GLY A 95 17.21 -3.68 -1.67
N LYS A 96 18.12 -2.75 -1.99
CA LYS A 96 19.40 -2.61 -1.25
C LYS A 96 19.24 -1.85 0.07
N ILE A 97 18.22 -1.01 0.20
CA ILE A 97 17.91 -0.32 1.45
C ILE A 97 17.03 -1.20 2.35
N LYS A 98 17.11 -0.99 3.66
CA LYS A 98 16.34 -1.77 4.63
C LYS A 98 14.97 -1.18 4.92
N PHE A 99 14.85 0.15 4.86
CA PHE A 99 13.63 0.85 5.23
C PHE A 99 13.42 2.09 4.36
N LEU A 100 12.30 2.10 3.61
CA LEU A 100 11.78 3.20 2.82
C LEU A 100 10.54 3.78 3.51
N ALA A 101 10.54 5.07 3.83
CA ALA A 101 9.35 5.78 4.30
C ALA A 101 8.80 6.68 3.20
N ILE A 102 7.51 6.54 2.90
CA ILE A 102 6.79 7.37 1.93
C ILE A 102 5.84 8.28 2.70
N GLU A 103 6.06 9.56 2.57
CA GLU A 103 5.33 10.59 3.30
C GLU A 103 4.64 11.58 2.36
N GLY A 104 3.73 12.36 2.89
CA GLY A 104 2.98 13.37 2.16
C GLY A 104 1.63 13.67 2.81
N ASN A 105 0.92 14.61 2.24
CA ASN A 105 -0.37 15.09 2.74
C ASN A 105 -1.50 14.04 2.61
N ILE A 106 -2.65 14.32 3.18
CA ILE A 106 -3.89 13.54 3.00
C ILE A 106 -4.25 13.55 1.50
N GLY A 107 -4.47 12.37 0.91
CA GLY A 107 -4.81 12.26 -0.51
C GLY A 107 -3.63 12.30 -1.50
N SER A 108 -2.36 12.33 -1.05
CA SER A 108 -1.19 12.36 -1.95
C SER A 108 -0.82 11.03 -2.60
N GLY A 109 -1.53 9.92 -2.31
CA GLY A 109 -1.28 8.61 -2.92
C GLY A 109 -0.24 7.74 -2.21
N LYS A 110 0.25 8.11 -1.01
CA LYS A 110 1.27 7.37 -0.24
C LYS A 110 1.00 5.89 -0.12
N THR A 111 -0.20 5.53 0.35
CA THR A 111 -0.59 4.14 0.60
C THR A 111 -0.54 3.34 -0.70
N SER A 112 -1.11 3.87 -1.78
CA SER A 112 -1.09 3.21 -3.09
C SER A 112 0.33 3.00 -3.62
N LEU A 113 1.23 3.99 -3.44
CA LEU A 113 2.63 3.85 -3.84
C LEU A 113 3.36 2.81 -2.97
N ALA A 114 3.15 2.83 -1.65
CA ALA A 114 3.75 1.86 -0.74
C ALA A 114 3.31 0.42 -1.03
N GLU A 115 2.03 0.21 -1.30
CA GLU A 115 1.48 -1.10 -1.66
C GLU A 115 2.04 -1.61 -3.00
N LYS A 116 2.08 -0.75 -4.03
CA LYS A 116 2.68 -1.11 -5.33
C LYS A 116 4.16 -1.49 -5.19
N ILE A 117 4.94 -0.67 -4.49
CA ILE A 117 6.36 -0.99 -4.24
C ILE A 117 6.51 -2.29 -3.44
N ALA A 118 5.67 -2.51 -2.42
CA ALA A 118 5.72 -3.74 -1.63
C ALA A 118 5.45 -4.98 -2.49
N GLN A 119 4.49 -4.89 -3.38
CA GLN A 119 4.13 -5.98 -4.30
C GLN A 119 5.22 -6.23 -5.34
N ASP A 120 5.73 -5.17 -5.98
CA ASP A 120 6.65 -5.28 -7.10
C ASP A 120 8.07 -5.68 -6.68
N PHE A 121 8.47 -5.37 -5.46
CA PHE A 121 9.84 -5.59 -4.95
C PHE A 121 9.89 -6.47 -3.71
N ASN A 122 8.87 -7.29 -3.46
CA ASN A 122 8.83 -8.21 -2.32
C ASN A 122 9.12 -7.54 -0.97
N ALA A 123 8.59 -6.32 -0.74
CA ALA A 123 8.80 -5.62 0.51
C ALA A 123 7.68 -5.90 1.53
N LYS A 124 8.01 -5.81 2.82
CA LYS A 124 7.01 -5.78 3.88
C LYS A 124 6.41 -4.37 3.95
N SER A 125 5.09 -4.24 3.78
CA SER A 125 4.40 -2.97 3.96
C SER A 125 4.03 -2.71 5.42
N ILE A 126 4.22 -1.45 5.88
CA ILE A 126 3.68 -0.93 7.14
C ILE A 126 2.76 0.23 6.76
N LEU A 127 1.44 0.01 6.87
CA LEU A 127 0.44 1.00 6.49
C LEU A 127 -0.22 1.63 7.70
N GLU A 128 -0.50 2.94 7.62
CA GLU A 128 -1.11 3.69 8.71
C GLU A 128 -2.52 3.20 9.02
N ARG A 129 -2.79 2.87 10.27
CA ARG A 129 -4.11 2.52 10.76
C ARG A 129 -4.86 3.80 11.14
N PHE A 130 -5.86 4.15 10.37
CA PHE A 130 -6.71 5.32 10.64
C PHE A 130 -8.17 4.93 10.85
N ALA A 131 -8.61 3.80 10.27
CA ALA A 131 -10.02 3.40 10.27
C ALA A 131 -10.58 3.12 11.69
N ASP A 132 -9.73 2.59 12.57
CA ASP A 132 -10.12 2.22 13.94
C ASP A 132 -9.93 3.35 14.96
N ASN A 133 -9.51 4.56 14.50
CA ASN A 133 -9.28 5.68 15.40
C ASN A 133 -10.59 6.35 15.81
N ALA A 134 -11.00 6.12 17.06
CA ALA A 134 -12.27 6.62 17.61
C ALA A 134 -12.34 8.17 17.70
N PHE A 135 -11.21 8.87 17.64
CA PHE A 135 -11.15 10.34 17.70
C PHE A 135 -11.22 11.00 16.32
N LEU A 136 -10.88 10.28 15.25
CA LEU A 136 -10.80 10.87 13.91
C LEU A 136 -12.14 11.47 13.42
N PRO A 137 -13.29 10.78 13.49
CA PRO A 137 -14.57 11.38 13.14
C PRO A 137 -14.92 12.59 14.02
N LYS A 138 -14.68 12.48 15.34
CA LYS A 138 -14.97 13.54 16.31
C LYS A 138 -14.13 14.81 16.06
N PHE A 139 -12.88 14.64 15.61
CA PHE A 139 -12.01 15.76 15.27
C PHE A 139 -12.56 16.57 14.12
N TYR A 140 -13.11 15.94 13.09
CA TYR A 140 -13.72 16.69 11.98
C TYR A 140 -15.03 17.40 12.37
N GLU A 141 -15.69 16.99 13.47
CA GLU A 141 -16.87 17.67 14.04
C GLU A 141 -16.47 18.83 14.97
N ASP A 142 -15.44 18.64 15.80
CA ASP A 142 -14.99 19.62 16.80
C ASP A 142 -13.46 19.51 16.98
N GLN A 143 -12.74 20.24 16.13
CA GLN A 143 -11.27 20.22 16.09
C GLN A 143 -10.64 20.67 17.39
N LEU A 144 -11.14 21.78 17.99
CA LEU A 144 -10.57 22.33 19.22
C LEU A 144 -10.60 21.34 20.40
N ARG A 145 -11.65 20.55 20.47
CA ARG A 145 -11.83 19.60 21.57
C ARG A 145 -11.06 18.29 21.36
N TYR A 146 -10.93 17.85 20.12
CA TYR A 146 -10.43 16.50 19.81
C TYR A 146 -9.05 16.48 19.14
N ALA A 147 -8.41 17.64 18.88
CA ALA A 147 -7.09 17.69 18.27
C ALA A 147 -6.05 16.94 19.11
N PHE A 148 -5.87 17.31 20.37
CA PHE A 148 -4.87 16.68 21.24
C PHE A 148 -5.09 15.17 21.45
N PRO A 149 -6.30 14.69 21.81
CA PRO A 149 -6.57 13.25 21.88
C PRO A 149 -6.32 12.50 20.57
N LEU A 150 -6.68 13.10 19.44
CA LEU A 150 -6.44 12.51 18.11
C LEU A 150 -4.95 12.36 17.83
N GLU A 151 -4.19 13.45 17.95
CA GLU A 151 -2.76 13.43 17.66
C GLU A 151 -2.01 12.48 18.60
N MET A 152 -2.36 12.45 19.88
CA MET A 152 -1.79 11.48 20.82
C MET A 152 -2.11 10.04 20.46
N SER A 153 -3.34 9.75 20.04
CA SER A 153 -3.70 8.40 19.62
C SER A 153 -2.92 7.95 18.39
N PHE A 154 -2.73 8.83 17.41
CA PHE A 154 -1.90 8.55 16.23
C PHE A 154 -0.42 8.39 16.59
N LEU A 155 0.13 9.19 17.49
CA LEU A 155 1.52 9.05 17.93
C LEU A 155 1.78 7.67 18.53
N VAL A 156 0.91 7.25 19.45
CA VAL A 156 1.03 5.94 20.13
C VAL A 156 0.90 4.79 19.13
N ASP A 157 -0.08 4.87 18.23
CA ASP A 157 -0.30 3.81 17.23
C ASP A 157 0.85 3.72 16.22
N ARG A 158 1.31 4.86 15.66
CA ARG A 158 2.46 4.92 14.75
C ARG A 158 3.73 4.36 15.39
N TYR A 159 4.01 4.78 16.64
CA TYR A 159 5.16 4.27 17.38
C TYR A 159 5.08 2.75 17.59
N SER A 160 3.92 2.26 18.03
CA SER A 160 3.70 0.83 18.26
C SER A 160 3.84 0.01 16.97
N GLN A 161 3.24 0.46 15.88
CA GLN A 161 3.32 -0.21 14.58
C GLN A 161 4.74 -0.24 14.02
N LEU A 162 5.47 0.89 14.06
CA LEU A 162 6.85 0.95 13.57
C LEU A 162 7.74 0.00 14.37
N ASN A 163 7.66 0.02 15.70
CA ASN A 163 8.49 -0.86 16.54
C ASN A 163 8.17 -2.34 16.34
N GLN A 164 6.88 -2.70 16.23
CA GLN A 164 6.48 -4.08 15.92
C GLN A 164 6.88 -4.49 14.50
N GLY A 165 6.62 -3.60 13.53
CA GLY A 165 6.89 -3.86 12.11
C GLY A 165 8.37 -4.00 11.81
N LEU A 166 9.21 -3.12 12.37
CA LEU A 166 10.65 -3.11 12.17
C LEU A 166 11.36 -4.20 12.99
N GLY A 167 10.82 -4.57 14.17
CA GLY A 167 11.37 -5.65 15.01
C GLY A 167 11.13 -7.05 14.46
N GLN A 168 10.12 -7.23 13.63
CA GLN A 168 9.82 -8.50 12.95
C GLN A 168 10.39 -8.50 11.54
N TYR A 169 11.73 -8.52 11.41
CA TYR A 169 12.37 -8.76 10.12
C TYR A 169 11.92 -10.12 9.60
N ASN A 170 11.09 -10.12 8.57
CA ASN A 170 10.63 -11.37 7.95
C ASN A 170 11.76 -11.91 7.06
N LEU A 171 12.15 -13.17 7.26
CA LEU A 171 13.13 -13.87 6.42
C LEU A 171 12.72 -13.95 4.92
N PHE A 172 11.49 -13.52 4.61
CA PHE A 172 10.89 -13.65 3.29
C PHE A 172 10.77 -12.32 2.53
N ASN A 173 11.06 -11.18 3.15
CA ASN A 173 10.98 -9.87 2.49
C ASN A 173 12.38 -9.24 2.43
N ASP A 174 12.65 -8.55 1.31
CA ASP A 174 13.96 -7.94 1.05
C ASP A 174 14.16 -6.64 1.84
N PHE A 175 13.09 -5.85 2.03
CA PHE A 175 13.11 -4.60 2.79
C PHE A 175 11.71 -4.24 3.32
N ILE A 176 11.61 -3.09 3.99
CA ILE A 176 10.36 -2.56 4.54
C ILE A 176 10.00 -1.26 3.82
N VAL A 177 8.75 -1.10 3.43
CA VAL A 177 8.17 0.16 2.95
C VAL A 177 7.01 0.57 3.86
N ALA A 178 7.01 1.84 4.33
CA ALA A 178 5.92 2.39 5.12
C ALA A 178 5.28 3.58 4.42
N ASP A 179 3.94 3.75 4.54
CA ASP A 179 3.23 4.91 4.02
C ASP A 179 3.15 6.06 5.03
N TYR A 180 3.97 5.99 6.06
CA TYR A 180 4.22 7.04 7.05
C TYR A 180 5.54 6.80 7.78
N TYR A 181 6.03 7.85 8.45
CA TYR A 181 7.03 7.75 9.49
C TYR A 181 6.59 8.55 10.72
N ILE A 182 7.21 8.31 11.87
CA ILE A 182 6.77 8.94 13.14
C ILE A 182 6.78 10.48 13.09
N TYR A 183 7.59 11.08 12.22
CA TYR A 183 7.65 12.55 12.04
C TYR A 183 6.34 13.16 11.57
N LYS A 184 5.49 12.42 10.88
CA LYS A 184 4.13 12.83 10.53
C LYS A 184 3.37 13.34 11.76
N SER A 185 3.59 12.72 12.92
CA SER A 185 2.97 13.11 14.19
C SER A 185 3.33 14.56 14.58
N LEU A 186 4.58 14.98 14.41
CA LEU A 186 4.98 16.38 14.70
C LEU A 186 4.41 17.36 13.68
N ILE A 187 4.39 16.96 12.41
CA ILE A 187 3.94 17.82 11.30
C ILE A 187 2.47 18.14 11.46
N PHE A 188 1.65 17.14 11.78
CA PHE A 188 0.22 17.32 11.99
C PHE A 188 -0.08 18.06 13.31
N ALA A 189 0.60 17.69 14.39
CA ALA A 189 0.45 18.36 15.69
C ALA A 189 0.77 19.86 15.63
N GLN A 190 1.75 20.26 14.81
CA GLN A 190 2.09 21.68 14.60
C GLN A 190 0.97 22.48 13.95
N VAL A 191 0.09 21.83 13.17
CA VAL A 191 -1.04 22.47 12.48
C VAL A 191 -2.31 22.45 13.34
N THR A 192 -2.48 21.40 14.17
CA THR A 192 -3.76 21.12 14.84
C THR A 192 -3.80 21.54 16.31
N LEU A 193 -2.64 21.57 17.00
CA LEU A 193 -2.57 21.82 18.44
C LEU A 193 -2.29 23.32 18.74
N ASP A 194 -2.77 23.78 19.88
CA ASP A 194 -2.34 25.06 20.41
C ASP A 194 -0.91 25.03 20.93
N THR A 195 -0.38 26.19 21.32
CA THR A 195 1.03 26.32 21.71
C THR A 195 1.41 25.45 22.91
N ASP A 196 0.59 25.39 23.93
CA ASP A 196 0.90 24.66 25.15
C ASP A 196 0.76 23.14 24.92
N GLU A 197 -0.26 22.73 24.20
CA GLU A 197 -0.47 21.34 23.76
C GLU A 197 0.67 20.87 22.86
N ALA A 198 1.09 21.70 21.90
CA ALA A 198 2.19 21.38 20.98
C ALA A 198 3.54 21.21 21.70
N LEU A 199 3.81 22.03 22.73
CA LEU A 199 5.00 21.87 23.59
C LEU A 199 5.00 20.58 24.38
N LEU A 200 3.86 20.24 25.00
CA LEU A 200 3.70 18.96 25.72
C LEU A 200 3.85 17.78 24.76
N TYR A 201 3.16 17.83 23.62
CA TYR A 201 3.22 16.81 22.58
C TYR A 201 4.65 16.56 22.11
N ARG A 202 5.39 17.65 21.82
CA ARG A 202 6.81 17.58 21.42
C ARG A 202 7.66 16.88 22.46
N SER A 203 7.45 17.17 23.74
CA SER A 203 8.20 16.54 24.84
C SER A 203 7.96 15.03 24.88
N ILE A 204 6.71 14.60 24.70
CA ILE A 204 6.35 13.17 24.64
C ILE A 204 6.96 12.51 23.40
N PHE A 205 6.83 13.16 22.24
CA PHE A 205 7.39 12.68 21.00
C PHE A 205 8.92 12.47 21.12
N ASP A 206 9.65 13.41 21.67
CA ASP A 206 11.11 13.34 21.79
C ASP A 206 11.56 12.16 22.66
N VAL A 207 10.76 11.76 23.67
CA VAL A 207 11.02 10.55 24.45
C VAL A 207 10.79 9.29 23.61
N MET A 208 9.68 9.23 22.89
CA MET A 208 9.30 8.05 22.10
C MET A 208 10.20 7.86 20.87
N ASN A 209 10.62 8.94 20.22
CA ASN A 209 11.40 8.88 18.99
C ASN A 209 12.86 8.45 19.17
N LYS A 210 13.38 8.46 20.41
CA LYS A 210 14.80 8.10 20.67
C LYS A 210 15.16 6.69 20.20
N GLU A 211 14.23 5.76 20.30
CA GLU A 211 14.44 4.34 19.98
C GLU A 211 13.87 3.94 18.62
N THR A 212 13.26 4.88 17.88
CA THR A 212 12.64 4.56 16.58
C THR A 212 13.71 4.46 15.49
N THR A 213 13.74 3.34 14.78
CA THR A 213 14.62 3.12 13.65
C THR A 213 14.34 4.11 12.53
N LYS A 214 15.38 4.82 12.07
CA LYS A 214 15.26 5.81 10.99
C LYS A 214 15.19 5.13 9.62
N PRO A 215 14.40 5.67 8.68
CA PRO A 215 14.41 5.19 7.30
C PRO A 215 15.76 5.48 6.63
N ASN A 216 16.17 4.58 5.73
CA ASN A 216 17.34 4.82 4.86
C ASN A 216 17.02 5.92 3.83
N LEU A 217 15.76 5.97 3.38
CA LEU A 217 15.27 7.01 2.48
C LEU A 217 13.89 7.47 2.92
N TYR A 218 13.73 8.78 3.04
CA TYR A 218 12.48 9.48 3.31
C TYR A 218 11.99 10.14 2.02
N VAL A 219 10.92 9.63 1.43
CA VAL A 219 10.32 10.14 0.20
C VAL A 219 9.10 10.96 0.55
N TYR A 220 9.12 12.25 0.23
CA TYR A 220 7.98 13.13 0.39
C TYR A 220 7.26 13.34 -0.95
N LEU A 221 6.01 12.90 -1.02
CA LEU A 221 5.12 13.14 -2.15
C LEU A 221 4.43 14.50 -1.97
N TYR A 222 4.92 15.52 -2.65
CA TYR A 222 4.22 16.78 -2.76
C TYR A 222 3.09 16.65 -3.80
N GLN A 223 1.92 17.12 -3.42
CA GLN A 223 0.76 17.22 -4.30
C GLN A 223 0.08 18.55 -4.06
N ASN A 224 -0.36 19.24 -5.11
CA ASN A 224 -1.10 20.49 -4.97
C ASN A 224 -2.47 20.26 -4.31
N THR A 225 -2.99 21.27 -3.65
CA THR A 225 -4.21 21.20 -2.82
C THR A 225 -5.45 20.84 -3.63
N GLU A 226 -5.53 21.26 -4.88
CA GLU A 226 -6.66 20.93 -5.76
C GLU A 226 -6.74 19.43 -6.02
N ASN A 227 -5.61 18.80 -6.38
CA ASN A 227 -5.54 17.37 -6.60
C ASN A 227 -5.74 16.58 -5.31
N LEU A 228 -5.23 17.07 -4.15
CA LEU A 228 -5.51 16.43 -2.86
C LEU A 228 -7.00 16.36 -2.60
N LEU A 229 -7.75 17.46 -2.80
CA LEU A 229 -9.20 17.48 -2.62
C LEU A 229 -9.93 16.54 -3.59
N GLN A 230 -9.48 16.49 -4.85
CA GLN A 230 -10.03 15.55 -5.84
C GLN A 230 -9.82 14.09 -5.41
N ASN A 231 -8.61 13.74 -4.97
CA ASN A 231 -8.26 12.41 -4.51
C ASN A 231 -9.03 12.01 -3.24
N ILE A 232 -9.19 12.94 -2.28
CA ILE A 232 -9.98 12.74 -1.07
C ILE A 232 -11.43 12.46 -1.45
N LYS A 233 -12.01 13.25 -2.37
CA LYS A 233 -13.37 13.04 -2.87
C LYS A 233 -13.52 11.71 -3.61
N LYS A 234 -12.56 11.34 -4.49
CA LYS A 234 -12.54 10.05 -5.21
C LYS A 234 -12.54 8.87 -4.24
N ARG A 235 -11.80 9.00 -3.12
CA ARG A 235 -11.70 7.99 -2.06
C ARG A 235 -13.00 7.82 -1.25
N GLY A 236 -13.81 8.87 -1.09
CA GLY A 236 -15.18 8.84 -0.57
C GLY A 236 -15.32 8.49 0.91
N ARG A 237 -14.37 8.88 1.78
CA ARG A 237 -14.51 8.71 3.23
C ARG A 237 -15.39 9.80 3.80
N THR A 238 -16.52 9.42 4.42
CA THR A 238 -17.56 10.35 4.89
C THR A 238 -17.04 11.42 5.86
N TYR A 239 -16.13 11.08 6.76
CA TYR A 239 -15.56 12.04 7.73
C TYR A 239 -14.56 13.03 7.09
N GLU A 240 -14.11 12.79 5.85
CA GLU A 240 -13.20 13.68 5.11
C GLU A 240 -13.93 14.65 4.16
N GLU A 241 -15.25 14.52 3.99
CA GLU A 241 -16.03 15.32 3.03
C GLU A 241 -15.92 16.85 3.25
N ASN A 242 -15.68 17.26 4.49
CA ASN A 242 -15.63 18.67 4.89
C ASN A 242 -14.19 19.19 5.09
N ILE A 243 -13.15 18.47 4.63
CA ILE A 243 -11.77 18.96 4.74
C ILE A 243 -11.61 20.27 3.96
N GLN A 244 -11.13 21.31 4.68
CA GLN A 244 -10.89 22.62 4.10
C GLN A 244 -9.55 22.65 3.35
N SER A 245 -9.52 23.38 2.22
CA SER A 245 -8.27 23.57 1.46
C SER A 245 -7.16 24.20 2.31
N SER A 246 -7.52 25.19 3.15
CA SER A 246 -6.56 25.85 4.04
C SER A 246 -5.87 24.90 5.02
N TYR A 247 -6.57 23.85 5.48
CA TYR A 247 -5.96 22.82 6.34
C TYR A 247 -4.91 22.02 5.59
N LEU A 248 -5.20 21.60 4.35
CA LEU A 248 -4.24 20.90 3.49
C LEU A 248 -3.04 21.79 3.12
N ASP A 249 -3.27 23.08 2.86
CA ASP A 249 -2.20 24.06 2.61
C ASP A 249 -1.27 24.20 3.82
N SER A 250 -1.85 24.29 5.03
CA SER A 250 -1.07 24.35 6.29
C SER A 250 -0.24 23.10 6.50
N ILE A 251 -0.78 21.92 6.19
CA ILE A 251 -0.02 20.66 6.25
C ILE A 251 1.11 20.63 5.22
N ASN A 252 0.87 21.04 3.97
CA ASN A 252 1.91 21.12 2.94
C ASN A 252 3.04 22.08 3.36
N GLN A 253 2.70 23.22 3.94
CA GLN A 253 3.67 24.16 4.48
C GLN A 253 4.48 23.53 5.62
N SER A 254 3.82 22.90 6.60
CA SER A 254 4.47 22.26 7.74
C SER A 254 5.42 21.13 7.28
N TYR A 255 5.04 20.33 6.27
CA TYR A 255 5.95 19.37 5.65
C TYR A 255 7.17 20.05 5.04
N SER A 256 6.95 21.13 4.26
CA SER A 256 8.04 21.87 3.59
C SER A 256 9.06 22.45 4.59
N GLU A 257 8.57 22.95 5.72
CA GLU A 257 9.42 23.49 6.79
C GLU A 257 10.17 22.35 7.51
N PHE A 258 9.47 21.28 7.85
CA PHE A 258 10.05 20.15 8.55
C PHE A 258 11.13 19.43 7.74
N ILE A 259 10.89 19.17 6.46
CA ILE A 259 11.83 18.47 5.57
C ILE A 259 13.18 19.18 5.47
N LYS A 260 13.20 20.52 5.54
CA LYS A 260 14.43 21.32 5.55
C LYS A 260 15.30 21.05 6.77
N THR A 261 14.75 20.50 7.85
CA THR A 261 15.47 20.15 9.09
C THR A 261 16.12 18.75 9.03
N LEU A 262 15.76 17.94 8.06
CA LEU A 262 16.29 16.58 7.89
C LEU A 262 17.60 16.57 7.13
N PRO A 263 18.47 15.54 7.33
CA PRO A 263 19.63 15.30 6.49
C PRO A 263 19.23 15.12 5.03
N GLN A 264 19.66 16.04 4.17
CA GLN A 264 19.16 16.11 2.77
C GLN A 264 19.66 14.93 1.91
N GLU A 265 20.72 14.27 2.29
CA GLU A 265 21.22 13.05 1.65
C GLU A 265 20.18 11.93 1.67
N ASN A 266 19.38 11.84 2.73
CA ASN A 266 18.37 10.79 2.93
C ASN A 266 16.94 11.22 2.61
N VAL A 267 16.76 12.37 1.96
CA VAL A 267 15.45 12.92 1.59
C VAL A 267 15.31 12.98 0.08
N LEU A 268 14.15 12.60 -0.41
CA LEU A 268 13.71 12.82 -1.79
C LEU A 268 12.35 13.51 -1.79
N ILE A 269 12.27 14.66 -2.43
CA ILE A 269 11.01 15.38 -2.63
C ILE A 269 10.55 15.10 -4.06
N LEU A 270 9.35 14.56 -4.21
CA LEU A 270 8.72 14.28 -5.51
C LEU A 270 7.47 15.13 -5.66
N ASP A 271 7.47 16.03 -6.61
CA ASP A 271 6.25 16.71 -7.04
C ASP A 271 5.46 15.77 -7.97
N VAL A 272 4.35 15.25 -7.47
CA VAL A 272 3.47 14.34 -8.21
C VAL A 272 2.19 15.02 -8.71
N SER A 273 2.15 16.37 -8.73
CA SER A 273 0.96 17.13 -9.10
C SER A 273 0.51 16.92 -10.55
N SER A 274 1.42 16.53 -11.43
CA SER A 274 1.14 16.21 -12.84
C SER A 274 1.10 14.72 -13.15
N LYS A 275 1.12 13.85 -12.12
CA LYS A 275 1.27 12.40 -12.29
C LYS A 275 0.10 11.64 -11.67
N ASP A 276 -0.35 10.61 -12.38
CA ASP A 276 -1.27 9.60 -11.87
C ASP A 276 -0.58 8.23 -11.78
N PHE A 277 0.39 8.11 -10.88
CA PHE A 277 1.14 6.86 -10.67
C PHE A 277 0.28 5.71 -10.10
N VAL A 278 -0.99 5.96 -9.80
CA VAL A 278 -1.93 4.92 -9.35
C VAL A 278 -2.51 4.20 -10.55
N GLU A 279 -3.00 4.93 -11.55
CA GLU A 279 -3.68 4.37 -12.73
C GLU A 279 -2.74 4.35 -13.96
N ASN A 280 -1.78 5.28 -14.04
CA ASN A 280 -0.86 5.39 -15.16
C ASN A 280 0.49 4.72 -14.84
N HIS A 281 0.82 3.75 -15.67
CA HIS A 281 1.99 2.94 -15.54
C HIS A 281 3.31 3.67 -15.81
N GLU A 282 3.32 4.57 -16.79
CA GLU A 282 4.51 5.35 -17.14
C GLU A 282 4.87 6.33 -16.01
N ASP A 283 3.85 6.96 -15.41
CA ASP A 283 4.04 7.83 -14.25
C ASP A 283 4.60 7.06 -13.05
N TYR A 284 4.13 5.84 -12.82
CA TYR A 284 4.66 4.98 -11.76
C TYR A 284 6.12 4.61 -12.00
N LEU A 285 6.49 4.23 -13.24
CA LEU A 285 7.88 3.95 -13.59
C LEU A 285 8.79 5.16 -13.40
N GLU A 286 8.31 6.36 -13.74
CA GLU A 286 9.08 7.58 -13.54
C GLU A 286 9.33 7.84 -12.05
N VAL A 287 8.30 7.68 -11.20
CA VAL A 287 8.44 7.77 -9.74
C VAL A 287 9.45 6.75 -9.21
N LEU A 288 9.37 5.48 -9.66
CA LEU A 288 10.33 4.44 -9.29
C LEU A 288 11.76 4.78 -9.69
N LYS A 289 11.98 5.33 -10.90
CA LYS A 289 13.30 5.74 -11.37
C LYS A 289 13.91 6.83 -10.48
N LEU A 290 13.11 7.84 -10.11
CA LEU A 290 13.56 8.91 -9.22
C LEU A 290 13.94 8.40 -7.83
N ILE A 291 13.16 7.47 -7.27
CA ILE A 291 13.48 6.80 -6.01
C ILE A 291 14.76 5.98 -6.14
N ASN A 292 14.89 5.20 -7.21
CA ASN A 292 16.06 4.38 -7.49
C ASN A 292 17.34 5.20 -7.63
N ASP A 293 17.29 6.31 -8.38
CA ASP A 293 18.44 7.18 -8.58
C ASP A 293 18.91 7.80 -7.26
N LYS A 294 17.95 8.16 -6.39
CA LYS A 294 18.28 8.65 -5.05
C LYS A 294 18.92 7.57 -4.19
N ILE A 295 18.46 6.33 -4.24
CA ILE A 295 19.05 5.21 -3.50
C ILE A 295 20.50 4.96 -3.98
N LYS A 296 20.72 4.96 -5.30
CA LYS A 296 22.07 4.82 -5.86
C LYS A 296 23.04 5.94 -5.42
N GLN A 297 22.51 7.15 -5.18
CA GLN A 297 23.30 8.26 -4.62
C GLN A 297 23.67 8.09 -3.15
N ILE A 298 22.80 7.46 -2.35
CA ILE A 298 23.04 7.21 -0.92
C ILE A 298 24.07 6.10 -0.72
N GLU A 299 24.13 5.12 -1.64
CA GLU A 299 25.02 3.95 -1.53
C GLU A 299 26.43 4.18 -2.07
N ASN A 300 26.64 5.25 -2.85
CA ASN A 300 27.98 5.64 -3.36
C ASN A 300 28.65 6.64 -2.43
#